data_c570d7c64697d72c397645d132c872b9
#
_entry.id   c570d7c64697d72c397645d132c872b9
#
_cell.length_a   1.000
_cell.length_b   1.000
_cell.length_c   1.000
_cell.angle_alpha   90.00
_cell.angle_beta   90.00
_cell.angle_gamma   90.00
#
_symmetry.space_group_name_H-M   'P 1'
#
loop_
_entity.id
_entity.type
_entity.pdbx_description
1 polymer ?
#
loop_
_entity_poly.entity_id
_entity_poly.type
_entity_poly.pdbx_seq_one_letter_code
_entity_poly.pdbx_strand_id
1 'polypeptide(L)'
;MHIMAGAHVVPRELGVPINHKFSMPGAMLREPHFVAHAARHHPRGIAYPAPATDRAVAHALAYPGTTVTGMGALALYGLPFLADGCDTVLLGRGIRKNRPATELSPALWRRDQRPHETWTVMCAGQPISVASPPVAVVDALVSIRRGECAWPAPSVCVRAVQLIDATRRFCNLNPESIRAAAFGRLDKRWLSKVLGASSALADSPKETEMRLLAAPLARKHGLTLAEQVVIRNAWGKRVTDLDLALVEPRIGLMYDGAHHWDKQQRTRDSLIQIELVAQGWQVLRFAEGTLARLPETVEEVLRRSS
;
A
#
# COMPACT_ATOMS: atom_id res chain seq x y z
N MET A 1 -22.54 -6.91 -2.47
CA MET A 1 -21.08 -7.00 -2.21
C MET A 1 -20.93 -7.21 -0.73
N HIS A 2 -20.72 -8.46 -0.30
CA HIS A 2 -20.42 -8.74 1.09
C HIS A 2 -19.00 -8.24 1.31
N ILE A 3 -18.87 -7.12 1.99
CA ILE A 3 -17.59 -6.77 2.57
C ILE A 3 -17.39 -7.79 3.67
N MET A 4 -16.58 -8.78 3.38
CA MET A 4 -16.00 -9.56 4.44
C MET A 4 -15.40 -8.53 5.37
N ALA A 5 -15.99 -8.34 6.53
CA ALA A 5 -15.32 -7.64 7.60
C ALA A 5 -13.95 -8.29 7.66
N GLY A 6 -12.99 -7.57 7.10
CA GLY A 6 -11.64 -8.05 7.00
C GLY A 6 -11.20 -8.42 8.39
N ALA A 7 -10.20 -9.13 8.50
CA ALA A 7 -9.52 -9.46 9.70
C ALA A 7 -10.46 -10.04 10.76
N HIS A 8 -10.62 -11.31 10.69
CA HIS A 8 -10.83 -12.07 11.89
C HIS A 8 -9.67 -11.75 12.83
N VAL A 9 -9.81 -10.67 13.58
CA VAL A 9 -8.95 -10.41 14.71
C VAL A 9 -9.23 -11.57 15.64
N VAL A 10 -8.34 -12.57 15.62
CA VAL A 10 -8.42 -13.66 16.56
C VAL A 10 -8.18 -13.05 17.95
N PRO A 11 -9.16 -13.05 18.85
CA PRO A 11 -8.97 -12.52 20.18
C PRO A 11 -7.78 -13.20 20.82
N ARG A 12 -6.76 -12.45 21.18
CA ARG A 12 -5.73 -12.90 22.12
C ARG A 12 -6.05 -12.31 23.48
N GLU A 13 -5.70 -13.01 24.52
CA GLU A 13 -5.98 -12.61 25.91
C GLU A 13 -5.26 -11.33 26.35
N LEU A 14 -4.29 -10.88 25.58
CA LEU A 14 -3.53 -9.66 25.85
C LEU A 14 -4.27 -8.43 25.34
N GLY A 15 -4.84 -7.64 26.24
CA GLY A 15 -5.38 -6.33 25.92
C GLY A 15 -4.27 -5.33 25.64
N VAL A 16 -4.37 -4.57 24.54
CA VAL A 16 -3.48 -3.45 24.23
C VAL A 16 -4.23 -2.16 24.50
N PRO A 17 -3.76 -1.30 25.40
CA PRO A 17 -4.39 -0.01 25.65
C PRO A 17 -4.26 0.88 24.40
N ILE A 18 -5.39 1.37 23.91
CA ILE A 18 -5.44 2.30 22.77
C ILE A 18 -5.60 3.74 23.25
N ASN A 19 -6.34 3.94 24.35
CA ASN A 19 -6.42 5.20 25.05
C ASN A 19 -6.74 4.93 26.54
N HIS A 20 -6.76 5.99 27.37
CA HIS A 20 -7.03 5.86 28.82
C HIS A 20 -8.40 5.27 29.18
N LYS A 21 -9.34 5.23 28.24
CA LYS A 21 -10.72 4.79 28.47
C LYS A 21 -11.04 3.45 27.81
N PHE A 22 -10.22 3.00 26.89
CA PHE A 22 -10.49 1.80 26.11
C PHE A 22 -9.22 0.99 25.91
N SER A 23 -9.28 -0.30 26.21
CA SER A 23 -8.28 -1.27 25.82
C SER A 23 -8.87 -2.20 24.77
N MET A 24 -8.05 -2.66 23.84
CA MET A 24 -8.44 -3.57 22.79
C MET A 24 -8.22 -5.01 23.28
N PRO A 25 -9.28 -5.73 23.67
CA PRO A 25 -9.15 -7.14 24.01
C PRO A 25 -8.83 -7.92 22.74
N GLY A 26 -7.82 -8.75 22.79
CA GLY A 26 -7.49 -9.64 21.71
C GLY A 26 -6.67 -9.03 20.58
N ALA A 27 -6.02 -7.89 20.79
CA ALA A 27 -5.10 -7.33 19.82
C ALA A 27 -3.96 -8.29 19.48
N MET A 28 -3.70 -8.47 18.21
CA MET A 28 -2.47 -9.11 17.75
C MET A 28 -1.31 -8.12 17.90
N LEU A 29 -0.29 -8.49 18.65
CA LEU A 29 0.93 -7.71 18.70
C LEU A 29 1.73 -7.94 17.41
N ARG A 30 2.31 -6.87 16.89
CA ARG A 30 3.25 -6.94 15.78
C ARG A 30 4.64 -7.35 16.27
N GLU A 31 5.40 -7.97 15.38
CA GLU A 31 6.79 -8.29 15.64
C GLU A 31 7.59 -7.01 15.99
N PRO A 32 8.49 -7.05 17.00
CA PRO A 32 9.21 -5.87 17.47
C PRO A 32 10.02 -5.16 16.37
N HIS A 33 10.63 -5.90 15.44
CA HIS A 33 11.37 -5.32 14.32
C HIS A 33 10.47 -4.57 13.35
N PHE A 34 9.24 -5.07 13.10
CA PHE A 34 8.25 -4.40 12.27
C PHE A 34 7.79 -3.08 12.91
N VAL A 35 7.52 -3.09 14.22
CA VAL A 35 7.15 -1.89 14.97
C VAL A 35 8.25 -0.84 14.90
N ALA A 36 9.50 -1.23 15.14
CA ALA A 36 10.65 -0.33 15.07
C ALA A 36 10.88 0.23 13.66
N HIS A 37 10.70 -0.58 12.62
CA HIS A 37 10.80 -0.14 11.24
C HIS A 37 9.70 0.87 10.89
N ALA A 38 8.47 0.58 11.22
CA ALA A 38 7.33 1.49 10.98
C ALA A 38 7.52 2.83 11.71
N ALA A 39 7.99 2.79 12.98
CA ALA A 39 8.24 3.98 13.78
C ALA A 39 9.27 4.94 13.16
N ARG A 40 10.32 4.42 12.51
CA ARG A 40 11.34 5.25 11.83
C ARG A 40 10.75 6.14 10.75
N HIS A 41 9.69 5.68 10.10
CA HIS A 41 9.06 6.37 8.99
C HIS A 41 7.85 7.19 9.42
N HIS A 42 7.37 7.02 10.66
CA HIS A 42 6.27 7.81 11.16
C HIS A 42 6.70 9.26 11.41
N PRO A 43 5.94 10.28 10.91
CA PRO A 43 6.34 11.70 11.02
C PRO A 43 6.60 12.18 12.44
N ARG A 44 5.98 11.54 13.43
CA ARG A 44 6.13 11.85 14.86
C ARG A 44 6.89 10.78 15.65
N GLY A 45 7.52 9.81 14.98
CA GLY A 45 8.24 8.73 15.62
C GLY A 45 7.37 7.77 16.46
N ILE A 46 6.04 7.73 16.19
CA ILE A 46 5.11 6.87 16.92
C ILE A 46 5.24 5.42 16.45
N ALA A 47 5.33 4.51 17.40
CA ALA A 47 5.34 3.07 17.19
C ALA A 47 4.00 2.46 17.60
N TYR A 48 3.34 1.79 16.68
CA TYR A 48 2.07 1.13 16.95
C TYR A 48 2.28 -0.39 17.10
N PRO A 49 2.17 -0.95 18.32
CA PRO A 49 2.35 -2.39 18.54
C PRO A 49 1.19 -3.23 18.01
N ALA A 50 0.02 -2.62 17.76
CA ALA A 50 -1.15 -3.29 17.23
C ALA A 50 -1.39 -2.98 15.76
N PRO A 51 -1.99 -3.92 14.98
CA PRO A 51 -2.38 -3.69 13.59
C PRO A 51 -3.33 -2.49 13.44
N ALA A 52 -3.28 -1.85 12.28
CA ALA A 52 -4.16 -0.72 11.97
C ALA A 52 -5.66 -1.09 12.04
N THR A 53 -6.01 -2.33 11.66
CA THR A 53 -7.37 -2.87 11.78
C THR A 53 -7.87 -2.84 13.22
N ASP A 54 -7.07 -3.36 14.15
CA ASP A 54 -7.42 -3.46 15.54
C ASP A 54 -7.54 -2.08 16.19
N ARG A 55 -6.60 -1.19 15.87
CA ARG A 55 -6.65 0.20 16.32
C ARG A 55 -7.87 0.94 15.79
N ALA A 56 -8.24 0.72 14.51
CA ALA A 56 -9.40 1.35 13.90
C ALA A 56 -10.70 0.94 14.61
N VAL A 57 -10.87 -0.36 14.88
CA VAL A 57 -12.03 -0.88 15.64
C VAL A 57 -12.07 -0.31 17.05
N ALA A 58 -10.96 -0.39 17.78
CA ALA A 58 -10.89 0.09 19.15
C ALA A 58 -11.22 1.58 19.28
N HIS A 59 -10.67 2.40 18.37
CA HIS A 59 -10.97 3.83 18.34
C HIS A 59 -12.42 4.11 17.95
N ALA A 60 -13.00 3.38 17.00
CA ALA A 60 -14.40 3.55 16.62
C ALA A 60 -15.34 3.27 17.82
N LEU A 61 -15.06 2.22 18.59
CA LEU A 61 -15.82 1.87 19.78
C LEU A 61 -15.63 2.88 20.91
N ALA A 62 -14.40 3.40 21.08
CA ALA A 62 -14.09 4.41 22.09
C ALA A 62 -14.68 5.80 21.78
N TYR A 63 -15.01 6.08 20.52
CA TYR A 63 -15.58 7.35 20.05
C TYR A 63 -16.89 7.12 19.29
N PRO A 64 -17.98 6.76 20.00
CA PRO A 64 -19.27 6.47 19.36
C PRO A 64 -19.78 7.66 18.55
N GLY A 65 -20.46 7.38 17.44
CA GLY A 65 -20.97 8.40 16.52
C GLY A 65 -19.93 9.03 15.62
N THR A 66 -18.69 8.51 15.61
CA THR A 66 -17.66 8.86 14.64
C THR A 66 -17.55 7.79 13.53
N THR A 67 -16.88 8.14 12.45
CA THR A 67 -16.62 7.25 11.31
C THR A 67 -15.13 7.11 11.08
N VAL A 68 -14.68 5.87 11.00
CA VAL A 68 -13.28 5.57 10.63
C VAL A 68 -13.06 5.94 9.17
N THR A 69 -11.94 6.61 8.87
CA THR A 69 -11.56 6.97 7.49
C THR A 69 -10.06 6.79 7.24
N GLY A 70 -9.61 7.14 6.03
CA GLY A 70 -8.20 7.10 5.65
C GLY A 70 -7.60 5.71 5.78
N MET A 71 -6.37 5.63 6.25
CA MET A 71 -5.62 4.37 6.33
C MET A 71 -6.25 3.35 7.27
N GLY A 72 -6.89 3.77 8.36
CA GLY A 72 -7.63 2.88 9.26
C GLY A 72 -8.82 2.19 8.57
N ALA A 73 -9.58 2.94 7.77
CA ALA A 73 -10.67 2.36 6.96
C ALA A 73 -10.14 1.43 5.88
N LEU A 74 -9.07 1.80 5.19
CA LEU A 74 -8.45 0.96 4.16
C LEU A 74 -7.89 -0.34 4.74
N ALA A 75 -7.33 -0.31 5.95
CA ALA A 75 -6.93 -1.51 6.67
C ALA A 75 -8.11 -2.46 6.92
N LEU A 76 -9.27 -1.93 7.32
CA LEU A 76 -10.51 -2.71 7.48
C LEU A 76 -11.01 -3.31 6.16
N TYR A 77 -10.69 -2.68 5.02
CA TYR A 77 -10.98 -3.20 3.68
C TYR A 77 -9.91 -4.14 3.14
N GLY A 78 -8.90 -4.49 3.94
CA GLY A 78 -7.86 -5.45 3.57
C GLY A 78 -6.66 -4.87 2.85
N LEU A 79 -6.44 -3.55 2.92
CA LEU A 79 -5.22 -2.94 2.36
C LEU A 79 -3.97 -3.49 3.06
N PRO A 80 -3.08 -4.17 2.37
CA PRO A 80 -1.84 -4.67 2.96
C PRO A 80 -0.78 -3.57 3.06
N PHE A 81 0.27 -3.81 3.84
CA PHE A 81 1.55 -3.10 3.92
C PHE A 81 1.54 -1.67 4.47
N LEU A 82 0.70 -0.78 3.95
CA LEU A 82 0.84 0.68 4.13
C LEU A 82 0.19 1.21 5.41
N ALA A 83 -0.82 0.52 5.93
CA ALA A 83 -1.70 1.06 6.95
C ALA A 83 -1.13 0.99 8.37
N ASP A 84 -0.35 -0.04 8.68
CA ASP A 84 0.03 -0.34 10.07
C ASP A 84 0.89 0.75 10.74
N GLY A 85 1.71 1.45 9.97
CA GLY A 85 2.49 2.58 10.46
C GLY A 85 1.72 3.91 10.52
N CYS A 86 0.47 3.96 10.05
CA CYS A 86 -0.28 5.21 9.94
C CYS A 86 -1.25 5.43 11.10
N ASP A 87 -1.58 6.69 11.35
CA ASP A 87 -2.58 7.07 12.34
C ASP A 87 -3.99 6.61 11.95
N THR A 88 -4.79 6.26 12.95
CA THR A 88 -6.23 6.15 12.75
C THR A 88 -6.85 7.54 12.70
N VAL A 89 -7.72 7.79 11.74
CA VAL A 89 -8.47 9.03 11.57
C VAL A 89 -9.95 8.75 11.76
N LEU A 90 -10.59 9.53 12.62
CA LEU A 90 -12.05 9.51 12.85
C LEU A 90 -12.67 10.82 12.39
N LEU A 91 -13.78 10.70 11.68
CA LEU A 91 -14.61 11.82 11.26
C LEU A 91 -15.86 11.92 12.14
N GLY A 92 -16.31 13.14 12.40
CA GLY A 92 -17.57 13.33 13.09
C GLY A 92 -18.04 14.77 13.08
N ARG A 93 -19.37 14.96 12.95
CA ARG A 93 -20.02 16.26 13.06
C ARG A 93 -19.92 16.83 14.47
N GLY A 94 -19.97 15.95 15.50
CA GLY A 94 -19.88 16.32 16.91
C GLY A 94 -18.46 16.69 17.36
N ILE A 95 -17.44 16.54 16.50
CA ILE A 95 -16.08 16.94 16.83
C ILE A 95 -16.00 18.49 16.79
N ARG A 96 -15.71 19.08 17.95
CA ARG A 96 -15.67 20.54 18.07
C ARG A 96 -14.54 21.18 17.24
N LYS A 97 -13.37 20.53 17.22
CA LYS A 97 -12.19 21.02 16.50
C LYS A 97 -11.31 19.82 16.08
N ASN A 98 -10.61 19.96 14.95
CA ASN A 98 -9.64 18.96 14.52
C ASN A 98 -8.54 18.78 15.57
N ARG A 99 -8.15 17.52 15.79
CA ARG A 99 -7.05 17.15 16.68
C ARG A 99 -6.12 16.19 15.94
N PRO A 100 -4.80 16.36 16.05
CA PRO A 100 -3.86 15.37 15.56
C PRO A 100 -3.97 14.08 16.38
N ALA A 101 -3.51 12.98 15.81
CA ALA A 101 -3.36 11.72 16.55
C ALA A 101 -2.25 11.83 17.59
N THR A 102 -2.35 10.99 18.60
CA THR A 102 -1.25 10.70 19.53
C THR A 102 -0.98 9.20 19.53
N GLU A 103 -0.03 8.73 20.30
CA GLU A 103 0.22 7.29 20.44
C GLU A 103 -1.03 6.51 20.91
N LEU A 104 -1.85 7.13 21.76
CA LEU A 104 -3.01 6.50 22.42
C LEU A 104 -4.36 6.99 21.88
N SER A 105 -4.41 7.96 20.99
CA SER A 105 -5.67 8.50 20.50
C SER A 105 -5.63 8.77 18.98
N PRO A 106 -6.79 8.60 18.29
CA PRO A 106 -6.88 8.84 16.86
C PRO A 106 -6.81 10.32 16.53
N ALA A 107 -6.49 10.64 15.29
CA ALA A 107 -6.79 11.96 14.75
C ALA A 107 -8.30 12.15 14.66
N LEU A 108 -8.78 13.31 15.06
CA LEU A 108 -10.20 13.67 15.01
C LEU A 108 -10.38 14.80 14.00
N TRP A 109 -11.16 14.56 12.94
CA TRP A 109 -11.46 15.55 11.92
C TRP A 109 -12.95 15.93 11.97
N ARG A 110 -13.24 17.21 12.12
CA ARG A 110 -14.59 17.73 12.00
C ARG A 110 -15.00 17.75 10.55
N ARG A 111 -15.95 16.91 10.17
CA ARG A 111 -16.55 16.88 8.84
C ARG A 111 -17.91 16.24 8.87
N ASP A 112 -18.86 16.84 8.15
CA ASP A 112 -20.12 16.21 7.85
C ASP A 112 -19.92 15.13 6.79
N GLN A 113 -20.62 14.02 6.97
CA GLN A 113 -20.61 12.92 6.03
C GLN A 113 -21.97 12.75 5.41
N ARG A 114 -21.97 12.45 4.13
CA ARG A 114 -23.19 12.08 3.43
C ARG A 114 -23.49 10.60 3.67
N PRO A 115 -24.76 10.18 3.75
CA PRO A 115 -25.10 8.78 4.02
C PRO A 115 -24.44 7.79 3.05
N HIS A 116 -24.33 8.12 1.77
CA HIS A 116 -23.69 7.28 0.75
C HIS A 116 -22.14 7.22 0.85
N GLU A 117 -21.53 8.08 1.66
CA GLU A 117 -20.10 8.10 1.93
C GLU A 117 -19.70 7.21 3.11
N THR A 118 -20.69 6.62 3.78
CA THR A 118 -20.47 5.87 5.03
C THR A 118 -21.09 4.48 4.93
N TRP A 119 -20.33 3.48 5.34
CA TRP A 119 -20.78 2.10 5.42
C TRP A 119 -20.76 1.63 6.86
N THR A 120 -21.63 0.66 7.18
CA THR A 120 -21.58 -0.05 8.46
C THR A 120 -20.79 -1.34 8.27
N VAL A 121 -19.77 -1.53 9.05
CA VAL A 121 -18.92 -2.73 9.04
C VAL A 121 -19.05 -3.44 10.38
N MET A 122 -19.32 -4.73 10.34
CA MET A 122 -19.41 -5.56 11.54
C MET A 122 -18.01 -6.04 11.94
N CYS A 123 -17.55 -5.65 13.11
CA CYS A 123 -16.26 -6.04 13.67
C CYS A 123 -16.46 -6.68 15.04
N ALA A 124 -16.08 -7.94 15.19
CA ALA A 124 -16.27 -8.69 16.44
C ALA A 124 -17.70 -8.59 17.03
N GLY A 125 -18.71 -8.64 16.16
CA GLY A 125 -20.13 -8.54 16.55
C GLY A 125 -20.63 -7.11 16.84
N GLN A 126 -19.76 -6.10 16.72
CA GLN A 126 -20.12 -4.69 16.91
C GLN A 126 -20.19 -3.93 15.57
N PRO A 127 -21.25 -3.15 15.32
CA PRO A 127 -21.32 -2.29 14.15
C PRO A 127 -20.46 -1.05 14.36
N ILE A 128 -19.60 -0.77 13.40
CA ILE A 128 -18.84 0.48 13.37
C ILE A 128 -19.09 1.21 12.05
N SER A 129 -19.04 2.54 12.09
CA SER A 129 -19.18 3.40 10.93
C SER A 129 -17.83 3.59 10.26
N VAL A 130 -17.75 3.31 8.96
CA VAL A 130 -16.52 3.37 8.17
C VAL A 130 -16.77 4.15 6.88
N ALA A 131 -15.88 5.06 6.51
CA ALA A 131 -15.98 5.76 5.23
C ALA A 131 -15.94 4.77 4.07
N SER A 132 -16.77 4.97 3.05
CA SER A 132 -16.75 4.11 1.86
C SER A 132 -15.35 4.06 1.24
N PRO A 133 -14.97 2.97 0.56
CA PRO A 133 -13.60 2.78 0.09
C PRO A 133 -13.04 3.96 -0.73
N PRO A 134 -13.78 4.56 -1.70
CA PRO A 134 -13.26 5.72 -2.43
C PRO A 134 -13.03 6.95 -1.54
N VAL A 135 -13.90 7.17 -0.55
CA VAL A 135 -13.77 8.29 0.40
C VAL A 135 -12.57 8.06 1.32
N ALA A 136 -12.38 6.83 1.80
CA ALA A 136 -11.24 6.45 2.60
C ALA A 136 -9.90 6.70 1.88
N VAL A 137 -9.82 6.34 0.58
CA VAL A 137 -8.65 6.63 -0.27
C VAL A 137 -8.41 8.13 -0.36
N VAL A 138 -9.44 8.92 -0.62
CA VAL A 138 -9.30 10.39 -0.73
C VAL A 138 -8.78 10.99 0.59
N ASP A 139 -9.30 10.54 1.72
CA ASP A 139 -8.82 11.03 3.03
C ASP A 139 -7.39 10.58 3.32
N ALA A 140 -7.00 9.36 2.92
CA ALA A 140 -5.61 8.91 3.00
C ALA A 140 -4.69 9.74 2.10
N LEU A 141 -5.12 10.10 0.89
CA LEU A 141 -4.38 11.01 0.01
C LEU A 141 -4.23 12.43 0.60
N VAL A 142 -5.25 12.91 1.32
CA VAL A 142 -5.15 14.18 2.08
C VAL A 142 -4.08 14.06 3.15
N SER A 143 -4.06 12.96 3.92
CA SER A 143 -3.01 12.71 4.93
C SER A 143 -1.61 12.59 4.31
N ILE A 144 -1.47 11.93 3.16
CA ILE A 144 -0.20 11.88 2.41
C ILE A 144 0.28 13.28 2.04
N ARG A 145 -0.58 14.13 1.51
CA ARG A 145 -0.23 15.51 1.15
C ARG A 145 0.16 16.38 2.34
N ARG A 146 -0.35 16.08 3.52
CA ARG A 146 0.00 16.74 4.79
C ARG A 146 1.28 16.19 5.43
N GLY A 147 1.87 15.14 4.86
CA GLY A 147 3.02 14.49 5.45
C GLY A 147 2.69 13.64 6.69
N GLU A 148 1.43 13.23 6.86
CA GLU A 148 0.95 12.49 8.03
C GLU A 148 1.08 10.96 7.88
N CYS A 149 1.45 10.47 6.69
CA CYS A 149 1.57 9.03 6.43
C CYS A 149 3.02 8.53 6.54
N ALA A 150 3.16 7.33 7.05
CA ALA A 150 4.38 6.75 7.58
C ALA A 150 4.85 5.51 6.82
N TRP A 151 5.36 5.68 5.61
CA TRP A 151 6.20 4.66 4.94
C TRP A 151 7.21 5.33 4.02
N PRO A 152 8.37 4.64 3.75
CA PRO A 152 9.40 5.22 2.89
C PRO A 152 8.89 5.35 1.45
N ALA A 153 9.06 6.53 0.88
CA ALA A 153 8.84 6.79 -0.52
C ALA A 153 9.65 8.00 -0.97
N PRO A 154 10.18 8.03 -2.21
CA PRO A 154 11.02 9.12 -2.71
C PRO A 154 10.34 10.48 -2.75
N SER A 155 9.01 10.51 -2.86
CA SER A 155 8.23 11.74 -2.90
C SER A 155 6.78 11.52 -2.50
N VAL A 156 6.07 12.63 -2.22
CA VAL A 156 4.61 12.63 -1.97
C VAL A 156 3.84 12.04 -3.15
N CYS A 157 4.26 12.31 -4.39
CA CYS A 157 3.61 11.75 -5.57
C CYS A 157 3.80 10.23 -5.67
N VAL A 158 5.01 9.72 -5.45
CA VAL A 158 5.28 8.26 -5.44
C VAL A 158 4.46 7.58 -4.36
N ARG A 159 4.44 8.13 -3.15
CA ARG A 159 3.64 7.61 -2.03
C ARG A 159 2.14 7.55 -2.37
N ALA A 160 1.62 8.57 -3.04
CA ALA A 160 0.24 8.60 -3.49
C ALA A 160 -0.04 7.54 -4.57
N VAL A 161 0.86 7.34 -5.53
CA VAL A 161 0.72 6.29 -6.55
C VAL A 161 0.77 4.91 -5.90
N GLN A 162 1.70 4.67 -4.96
CA GLN A 162 1.76 3.41 -4.20
C GLN A 162 0.44 3.10 -3.49
N LEU A 163 -0.19 4.10 -2.86
CA LEU A 163 -1.50 3.92 -2.24
C LEU A 163 -2.58 3.57 -3.27
N ILE A 164 -2.63 4.30 -4.39
CA ILE A 164 -3.62 4.03 -5.44
C ILE A 164 -3.42 2.65 -6.05
N ASP A 165 -2.18 2.26 -6.37
CA ASP A 165 -1.88 0.92 -6.90
C ASP A 165 -2.36 -0.17 -5.94
N ALA A 166 -1.99 -0.08 -4.66
CA ALA A 166 -2.40 -1.03 -3.65
C ALA A 166 -3.94 -1.09 -3.50
N THR A 167 -4.64 0.04 -3.52
CA THR A 167 -6.10 0.05 -3.42
C THR A 167 -6.79 -0.47 -4.68
N ARG A 168 -6.22 -0.26 -5.85
CA ARG A 168 -6.69 -0.87 -7.10
C ARG A 168 -6.47 -2.37 -7.11
N ARG A 169 -5.30 -2.82 -6.68
CA ARG A 169 -4.91 -4.24 -6.66
C ARG A 169 -5.68 -5.04 -5.62
N PHE A 170 -5.70 -4.59 -4.39
CA PHE A 170 -6.18 -5.37 -3.24
C PHE A 170 -7.61 -5.03 -2.82
N CYS A 171 -8.07 -3.80 -3.06
CA CYS A 171 -9.42 -3.37 -2.73
C CYS A 171 -10.33 -3.26 -3.96
N ASN A 172 -9.82 -3.60 -5.16
CA ASN A 172 -10.54 -3.54 -6.45
C ASN A 172 -11.21 -2.20 -6.71
N LEU A 173 -10.54 -1.09 -6.38
CA LEU A 173 -11.08 0.25 -6.55
C LEU A 173 -10.87 0.78 -7.97
N ASN A 174 -11.96 1.29 -8.54
CA ASN A 174 -11.91 1.96 -9.83
C ASN A 174 -11.40 3.41 -9.66
N PRO A 175 -10.44 3.88 -10.48
CA PRO A 175 -9.98 5.26 -10.50
C PRO A 175 -11.08 6.31 -10.61
N GLU A 176 -12.16 6.04 -11.35
CA GLU A 176 -13.27 6.98 -11.52
C GLU A 176 -14.05 7.19 -10.21
N SER A 177 -14.24 6.14 -9.41
CA SER A 177 -14.87 6.26 -8.09
C SER A 177 -14.03 7.13 -7.14
N ILE A 178 -12.70 7.01 -7.21
CA ILE A 178 -11.76 7.85 -6.44
C ILE A 178 -11.86 9.30 -6.93
N ARG A 179 -11.90 9.53 -8.26
CA ARG A 179 -12.03 10.85 -8.86
C ARG A 179 -13.33 11.54 -8.42
N ALA A 180 -14.44 10.82 -8.44
CA ALA A 180 -15.73 11.33 -7.99
C ALA A 180 -15.73 11.71 -6.50
N ALA A 181 -15.18 10.84 -5.63
CA ALA A 181 -15.08 11.10 -4.19
C ALA A 181 -14.12 12.27 -3.85
N ALA A 182 -13.14 12.53 -4.71
CA ALA A 182 -12.15 13.60 -4.51
C ALA A 182 -12.66 15.01 -4.87
N PHE A 183 -13.87 15.12 -5.46
CA PHE A 183 -14.40 16.42 -5.87
C PHE A 183 -14.48 17.40 -4.70
N GLY A 184 -13.85 18.58 -4.86
CA GLY A 184 -13.76 19.60 -3.82
C GLY A 184 -12.82 19.28 -2.63
N ARG A 185 -12.10 18.14 -2.65
CA ARG A 185 -11.22 17.70 -1.55
C ARG A 185 -9.75 17.69 -1.92
N LEU A 186 -9.45 17.42 -3.18
CA LEU A 186 -8.09 17.34 -3.71
C LEU A 186 -7.95 18.20 -4.99
N ASP A 187 -6.75 18.68 -5.21
CA ASP A 187 -6.40 19.36 -6.46
C ASP A 187 -6.58 18.40 -7.65
N LYS A 188 -7.36 18.82 -8.64
CA LYS A 188 -7.74 17.99 -9.79
C LYS A 188 -6.53 17.61 -10.67
N ARG A 189 -5.58 18.54 -10.86
CA ARG A 189 -4.39 18.30 -11.72
C ARG A 189 -3.47 17.31 -11.05
N TRP A 190 -3.20 17.49 -9.74
CA TRP A 190 -2.40 16.57 -8.97
C TRP A 190 -3.01 15.16 -8.93
N LEU A 191 -4.31 15.06 -8.64
CA LEU A 191 -4.99 13.76 -8.62
C LEU A 191 -4.96 13.08 -9.99
N SER A 192 -5.19 13.83 -11.08
CA SER A 192 -5.12 13.28 -12.44
C SER A 192 -3.73 12.75 -12.77
N LYS A 193 -2.65 13.43 -12.33
CA LYS A 193 -1.28 12.95 -12.47
C LYS A 193 -1.05 11.64 -11.70
N VAL A 194 -1.52 11.56 -10.45
CA VAL A 194 -1.37 10.35 -9.61
C VAL A 194 -2.15 9.17 -10.22
N LEU A 195 -3.43 9.38 -10.57
CA LEU A 195 -4.27 8.34 -11.17
C LEU A 195 -3.74 7.89 -12.54
N GLY A 196 -3.25 8.82 -13.36
CA GLY A 196 -2.66 8.51 -14.67
C GLY A 196 -1.35 7.73 -14.59
N ALA A 197 -0.63 7.86 -13.47
CA ALA A 197 0.59 7.11 -13.21
C ALA A 197 0.34 5.77 -12.47
N SER A 198 -0.91 5.47 -12.09
CA SER A 198 -1.24 4.28 -11.31
C SER A 198 -1.53 3.05 -12.16
N SER A 199 -1.27 1.88 -11.59
CA SER A 199 -1.56 0.55 -12.15
C SER A 199 -2.36 -0.28 -11.14
N ALA A 200 -3.00 -1.36 -11.60
CA ALA A 200 -3.64 -2.36 -10.74
C ALA A 200 -2.82 -3.65 -10.64
N LEU A 201 -1.59 -3.66 -11.17
CA LEU A 201 -0.80 -4.88 -11.32
C LEU A 201 0.34 -5.00 -10.29
N ALA A 202 0.78 -3.88 -9.69
CA ALA A 202 1.85 -3.91 -8.70
C ALA A 202 1.42 -4.66 -7.42
N ASP A 203 2.19 -5.66 -7.03
CA ASP A 203 1.96 -6.48 -5.83
C ASP A 203 2.61 -5.87 -4.57
N SER A 204 3.47 -4.86 -4.74
CA SER A 204 4.14 -4.18 -3.63
C SER A 204 4.39 -2.69 -3.91
N PRO A 205 4.58 -1.87 -2.86
CA PRO A 205 4.97 -0.46 -3.03
C PRO A 205 6.30 -0.28 -3.76
N LYS A 206 7.21 -1.24 -3.66
CA LYS A 206 8.52 -1.18 -4.34
C LYS A 206 8.44 -1.51 -5.82
N GLU A 207 7.53 -2.38 -6.23
CA GLU A 207 7.23 -2.58 -7.65
C GLU A 207 6.62 -1.32 -8.29
N THR A 208 5.73 -0.61 -7.57
CA THR A 208 5.25 0.71 -8.00
C THR A 208 6.41 1.67 -8.21
N GLU A 209 7.35 1.76 -7.27
CA GLU A 209 8.53 2.62 -7.37
C GLU A 209 9.40 2.24 -8.57
N MET A 210 9.67 0.94 -8.74
CA MET A 210 10.41 0.37 -9.87
C MET A 210 9.76 0.74 -11.21
N ARG A 211 8.45 0.59 -11.32
CA ARG A 211 7.67 0.94 -12.52
C ARG A 211 7.77 2.44 -12.83
N LEU A 212 7.66 3.29 -11.82
CA LEU A 212 7.77 4.74 -12.01
C LEU A 212 9.17 5.19 -12.43
N LEU A 213 10.23 4.44 -12.08
CA LEU A 213 11.59 4.65 -12.56
C LEU A 213 11.79 4.11 -13.99
N ALA A 214 11.20 2.98 -14.33
CA ALA A 214 11.35 2.33 -15.64
C ALA A 214 10.51 3.01 -16.74
N ALA A 215 9.32 3.54 -16.42
CA ALA A 215 8.41 4.10 -17.41
C ALA A 215 8.98 5.29 -18.23
N PRO A 216 9.76 6.23 -17.67
CA PRO A 216 10.43 7.27 -18.46
C PRO A 216 11.44 6.71 -19.44
N LEU A 217 12.17 5.65 -19.06
CA LEU A 217 13.17 4.98 -19.92
C LEU A 217 12.50 4.29 -21.09
N ALA A 218 11.44 3.52 -20.81
CA ALA A 218 10.66 2.87 -21.85
C ALA A 218 10.16 3.89 -22.90
N ARG A 219 9.60 5.02 -22.45
CA ARG A 219 9.17 6.10 -23.36
C ARG A 219 10.32 6.72 -24.15
N LYS A 220 11.47 6.97 -23.51
CA LYS A 220 12.65 7.57 -24.15
C LYS A 220 13.17 6.70 -25.28
N HIS A 221 13.16 5.39 -25.11
CA HIS A 221 13.67 4.42 -26.07
C HIS A 221 12.59 3.81 -26.99
N GLY A 222 11.33 4.24 -26.88
CA GLY A 222 10.22 3.70 -27.68
C GLY A 222 9.90 2.24 -27.37
N LEU A 223 10.16 1.78 -26.13
CA LEU A 223 9.99 0.40 -25.71
C LEU A 223 8.65 0.20 -24.97
N THR A 224 8.14 -1.03 -25.05
CA THR A 224 6.96 -1.46 -24.29
C THR A 224 7.39 -1.86 -22.89
N LEU A 225 6.85 -1.19 -21.86
CA LEU A 225 6.96 -1.62 -20.46
C LEU A 225 5.72 -2.44 -20.08
N ALA A 226 5.92 -3.72 -19.83
CA ALA A 226 4.87 -4.63 -19.34
C ALA A 226 5.05 -4.96 -17.86
N GLU A 227 3.93 -5.14 -17.14
CA GLU A 227 3.90 -5.49 -15.71
C GLU A 227 3.48 -6.95 -15.55
N GLN A 228 3.97 -7.65 -14.54
CA GLN A 228 3.61 -9.03 -14.15
C GLN A 228 3.68 -10.01 -15.33
N VAL A 229 4.84 -10.04 -16.00
CA VAL A 229 5.03 -10.83 -17.22
C VAL A 229 5.31 -12.29 -16.89
N VAL A 230 4.38 -13.17 -17.26
CA VAL A 230 4.51 -14.62 -17.04
C VAL A 230 5.46 -15.22 -18.08
N ILE A 231 6.59 -15.74 -17.65
CA ILE A 231 7.52 -16.49 -18.50
C ILE A 231 7.16 -17.98 -18.46
N ARG A 232 7.04 -18.57 -19.64
CA ARG A 232 6.75 -20.00 -19.82
C ARG A 232 7.88 -20.68 -20.60
N ASN A 233 8.15 -21.95 -20.27
CA ASN A 233 9.11 -22.75 -21.03
C ASN A 233 8.52 -23.27 -22.34
N ALA A 234 9.32 -24.00 -23.11
CA ALA A 234 8.92 -24.57 -24.41
C ALA A 234 7.69 -25.53 -24.31
N TRP A 235 7.40 -26.07 -23.14
CA TRP A 235 6.24 -26.95 -22.89
C TRP A 235 5.03 -26.15 -22.33
N GLY A 236 5.05 -24.83 -22.34
CA GLY A 236 3.98 -23.97 -21.82
C GLY A 236 3.90 -23.89 -20.30
N LYS A 237 4.80 -24.55 -19.56
CA LYS A 237 4.82 -24.51 -18.09
C LYS A 237 5.38 -23.17 -17.62
N ARG A 238 4.71 -22.54 -16.63
CA ARG A 238 5.15 -21.32 -15.97
C ARG A 238 6.51 -21.53 -15.29
N VAL A 239 7.48 -20.71 -15.65
CA VAL A 239 8.84 -20.66 -15.10
C VAL A 239 8.89 -19.68 -13.94
N THR A 240 8.53 -18.43 -14.21
CA THR A 240 8.50 -17.35 -13.23
C THR A 240 7.62 -16.22 -13.74
N ASP A 241 7.36 -15.22 -12.89
CA ASP A 241 6.81 -13.95 -13.30
C ASP A 241 7.88 -12.87 -13.09
N LEU A 242 8.00 -12.00 -14.07
CA LEU A 242 8.81 -10.80 -13.96
C LEU A 242 7.91 -9.67 -13.47
N ASP A 243 8.34 -8.93 -12.44
CA ASP A 243 7.56 -7.79 -11.94
C ASP A 243 7.32 -6.76 -13.04
N LEU A 244 8.38 -6.49 -13.84
CA LEU A 244 8.32 -5.64 -15.02
C LEU A 244 9.19 -6.24 -16.14
N ALA A 245 8.87 -5.90 -17.39
CA ALA A 245 9.70 -6.21 -18.55
C ALA A 245 9.72 -5.06 -19.55
N LEU A 246 10.90 -4.75 -20.07
CA LEU A 246 11.07 -4.05 -21.34
C LEU A 246 11.03 -5.13 -22.43
N VAL A 247 9.93 -5.17 -23.17
CA VAL A 247 9.54 -6.36 -23.95
C VAL A 247 10.49 -6.61 -25.12
N GLU A 248 10.79 -5.58 -25.91
CA GLU A 248 11.55 -5.72 -27.15
C GLU A 248 12.99 -6.19 -26.91
N PRO A 249 13.76 -5.60 -25.95
CA PRO A 249 15.11 -6.05 -25.63
C PRO A 249 15.12 -7.26 -24.70
N ARG A 250 13.95 -7.78 -24.27
CA ARG A 250 13.83 -8.85 -23.28
C ARG A 250 14.59 -8.58 -21.98
N ILE A 251 14.47 -7.40 -21.43
CA ILE A 251 15.03 -7.04 -20.14
C ILE A 251 13.93 -7.19 -19.06
N GLY A 252 14.10 -8.16 -18.18
CA GLY A 252 13.26 -8.35 -16.99
C GLY A 252 13.78 -7.53 -15.82
N LEU A 253 12.88 -6.90 -15.06
CA LEU A 253 13.20 -6.17 -13.83
C LEU A 253 12.44 -6.85 -12.69
N MET A 254 13.15 -7.20 -11.62
CA MET A 254 12.57 -7.83 -10.43
C MET A 254 13.01 -7.10 -9.17
N TYR A 255 12.10 -6.99 -8.21
CA TYR A 255 12.41 -6.44 -6.90
C TYR A 255 12.55 -7.58 -5.88
N ASP A 256 13.74 -7.75 -5.35
CA ASP A 256 14.00 -8.71 -4.28
C ASP A 256 13.77 -8.03 -2.93
N GLY A 257 12.65 -8.36 -2.27
CA GLY A 257 12.41 -8.01 -0.87
C GLY A 257 13.37 -8.72 0.08
N ALA A 258 13.35 -8.35 1.36
CA ALA A 258 14.16 -9.02 2.39
C ALA A 258 13.61 -10.44 2.67
N HIS A 259 13.97 -11.42 1.85
CA HIS A 259 13.62 -12.81 2.08
C HIS A 259 14.79 -13.58 2.70
N HIS A 260 14.48 -14.40 3.70
CA HIS A 260 15.43 -15.35 4.30
C HIS A 260 15.83 -16.42 3.27
N TRP A 261 17.13 -16.56 3.03
CA TRP A 261 17.71 -17.46 2.04
C TRP A 261 17.65 -18.90 2.52
N ASP A 262 16.81 -19.74 1.93
CA ASP A 262 16.82 -21.18 2.11
C ASP A 262 17.58 -21.88 0.96
N LYS A 263 18.26 -23.02 1.26
CA LYS A 263 19.03 -23.80 0.27
C LYS A 263 18.18 -24.32 -0.89
N GLN A 264 16.95 -24.75 -0.63
CA GLN A 264 16.04 -25.24 -1.67
C GLN A 264 15.63 -24.12 -2.64
N GLN A 265 15.48 -22.92 -2.14
CA GLN A 265 15.16 -21.75 -2.94
C GLN A 265 16.29 -21.40 -3.92
N ARG A 266 17.55 -21.53 -3.49
CA ARG A 266 18.73 -21.27 -4.38
C ARG A 266 18.78 -22.18 -5.60
N THR A 267 18.50 -23.48 -5.44
CA THR A 267 18.48 -24.42 -6.56
C THR A 267 17.36 -24.08 -7.54
N ARG A 268 16.19 -23.74 -7.03
CA ARG A 268 15.06 -23.31 -7.86
C ARG A 268 15.35 -22.02 -8.62
N ASP A 269 15.92 -21.04 -7.95
CA ASP A 269 16.27 -19.75 -8.54
C ASP A 269 17.34 -19.91 -9.64
N SER A 270 18.32 -20.82 -9.44
CA SER A 270 19.31 -21.17 -10.45
C SER A 270 18.68 -21.78 -11.70
N LEU A 271 17.73 -22.72 -11.55
CA LEU A 271 17.01 -23.32 -12.68
C LEU A 271 16.16 -22.28 -13.43
N ILE A 272 15.50 -21.39 -12.72
CA ILE A 272 14.76 -20.27 -13.31
C ILE A 272 15.71 -19.38 -14.12
N GLN A 273 16.87 -19.04 -13.58
CA GLN A 273 17.85 -18.21 -14.25
C GLN A 273 18.38 -18.85 -15.54
N ILE A 274 18.68 -20.16 -15.53
CA ILE A 274 19.10 -20.90 -16.73
C ILE A 274 18.02 -20.83 -17.80
N GLU A 275 16.78 -21.04 -17.45
CA GLU A 275 15.64 -21.01 -18.38
C GLU A 275 15.43 -19.60 -18.98
N LEU A 276 15.54 -18.57 -18.15
CA LEU A 276 15.44 -17.17 -18.61
C LEU A 276 16.53 -16.83 -19.62
N VAL A 277 17.78 -17.20 -19.34
CA VAL A 277 18.92 -16.99 -20.23
C VAL A 277 18.74 -17.76 -21.55
N ALA A 278 18.28 -19.02 -21.47
CA ALA A 278 18.00 -19.83 -22.68
C ALA A 278 16.94 -19.20 -23.59
N GLN A 279 16.00 -18.45 -23.01
CA GLN A 279 14.98 -17.71 -23.76
C GLN A 279 15.41 -16.29 -24.16
N GLY A 280 16.66 -15.91 -23.89
CA GLY A 280 17.23 -14.61 -24.23
C GLY A 280 16.79 -13.46 -23.29
N TRP A 281 16.28 -13.78 -22.10
CA TRP A 281 15.96 -12.76 -21.10
C TRP A 281 17.19 -12.38 -20.29
N GLN A 282 17.44 -11.07 -20.20
CA GLN A 282 18.37 -10.50 -19.25
C GLN A 282 17.59 -9.95 -18.04
N VAL A 283 17.74 -10.58 -16.88
CA VAL A 283 17.00 -10.20 -15.67
C VAL A 283 17.88 -9.38 -14.74
N LEU A 284 17.44 -8.17 -14.44
CA LEU A 284 18.04 -7.26 -13.47
C LEU A 284 17.25 -7.33 -12.16
N ARG A 285 17.96 -7.61 -11.06
CA ARG A 285 17.37 -7.70 -9.73
C ARG A 285 17.78 -6.50 -8.89
N PHE A 286 16.79 -5.88 -8.28
CA PHE A 286 16.97 -4.70 -7.43
C PHE A 286 16.47 -4.98 -6.03
N ALA A 287 17.19 -4.49 -5.04
CA ALA A 287 16.78 -4.47 -3.64
C ALA A 287 16.63 -3.02 -3.16
N GLU A 288 16.20 -2.82 -1.92
CA GLU A 288 15.97 -1.47 -1.37
C GLU A 288 17.16 -0.52 -1.58
N GLY A 289 18.38 -0.98 -1.32
CA GLY A 289 19.61 -0.17 -1.46
C GLY A 289 20.07 0.07 -2.90
N THR A 290 19.54 -0.66 -3.89
CA THR A 290 20.00 -0.60 -5.29
C THR A 290 18.95 -0.08 -6.25
N LEU A 291 17.69 0.04 -5.83
CA LEU A 291 16.59 0.43 -6.70
C LEU A 291 16.79 1.81 -7.36
N ALA A 292 17.39 2.75 -6.65
CA ALA A 292 17.69 4.07 -7.20
C ALA A 292 18.64 4.05 -8.41
N ARG A 293 19.43 2.97 -8.58
CA ARG A 293 20.37 2.80 -9.71
C ARG A 293 19.71 2.23 -10.96
N LEU A 294 18.42 1.86 -10.88
CA LEU A 294 17.70 1.25 -12.01
C LEU A 294 17.85 2.05 -13.31
N PRO A 295 17.64 3.38 -13.35
CA PRO A 295 17.74 4.12 -14.60
C PRO A 295 19.11 4.00 -15.27
N GLU A 296 20.19 4.15 -14.50
CA GLU A 296 21.56 4.06 -15.00
C GLU A 296 21.89 2.65 -15.48
N THR A 297 21.49 1.63 -14.72
CA THR A 297 21.74 0.22 -15.03
C THR A 297 21.02 -0.19 -16.34
N VAL A 298 19.75 0.18 -16.48
CA VAL A 298 18.97 -0.12 -17.68
C VAL A 298 19.55 0.60 -18.90
N GLU A 299 19.93 1.87 -18.79
CA GLU A 299 20.58 2.62 -19.88
C GLU A 299 21.90 1.97 -20.33
N GLU A 300 22.69 1.47 -19.40
CA GLU A 300 23.94 0.78 -19.70
C GLU A 300 23.69 -0.54 -20.44
N VAL A 301 22.71 -1.32 -20.02
CA VAL A 301 22.33 -2.58 -20.68
C VAL A 301 21.82 -2.31 -22.10
N LEU A 302 20.94 -1.33 -22.27
CA LEU A 302 20.42 -0.97 -23.60
C LEU A 302 21.54 -0.55 -24.57
N ARG A 303 22.52 0.22 -24.11
CA ARG A 303 23.68 0.62 -24.92
C ARG A 303 24.56 -0.54 -25.37
N ARG A 304 24.65 -1.61 -24.56
CA ARG A 304 25.45 -2.81 -24.90
C ARG A 304 24.70 -3.75 -25.85
N SER A 305 23.38 -3.62 -25.94
CA SER A 305 22.52 -4.48 -26.77
C SER A 305 22.21 -3.85 -28.13
N SER A 306 22.57 -2.59 -28.34
CA SER A 306 22.48 -1.83 -29.61
C SER A 306 23.76 -1.99 -30.42
#